data_4145e72e12b2c5f22f67d8660d33cd13
#
_entry.id   4145e72e12b2c5f22f67d8660d33cd13
#
_cell.length_a   1.000
_cell.length_b   1.000
_cell.length_c   1.000
_cell.angle_alpha   90.00
_cell.angle_beta   90.00
_cell.angle_gamma   90.00
#
_symmetry.space_group_name_H-M   'P 1'
#
loop_
_entity.id
_entity.type
_entity.pdbx_description
1 polymer ?
#
loop_
_entity_poly.entity_id
_entity_poly.type
_entity_poly.pdbx_seq_one_letter_code
_entity_poly.pdbx_strand_id
1 'polypeptide(L)'
;MKIATWNINSVRLRIDHVLRFIKDQEIDIMCLQETKTLDKFFPKNELEKCGFKYQYFRGEKSYNGVAIVSKFELTDPGYINWCKKEDTRHIYVEL
;
A
#
# COMPACT_ATOMS: atom_id res chain seq x y z
N MET A 1 -18.38 0.96 -2.01
CA MET A 1 -16.96 0.83 -1.65
C MET A 1 -16.09 1.47 -2.71
N LYS A 2 -15.15 2.30 -2.29
CA LYS A 2 -14.27 2.99 -3.22
C LYS A 2 -12.85 2.45 -3.11
N ILE A 3 -12.34 1.92 -4.22
CA ILE A 3 -11.01 1.32 -4.29
C ILE A 3 -10.17 2.16 -5.26
N ALA A 4 -8.97 2.55 -4.84
CA ALA A 4 -8.07 3.32 -5.68
C ALA A 4 -6.76 2.57 -5.88
N THR A 5 -6.12 2.83 -7.01
CA THR A 5 -4.78 2.32 -7.29
C THR A 5 -3.92 3.50 -7.72
N TRP A 6 -2.68 3.55 -7.25
CA TRP A 6 -1.82 4.70 -7.47
C TRP A 6 -0.35 4.28 -7.51
N ASN A 7 0.29 4.55 -8.63
CA ASN A 7 1.74 4.42 -8.71
C ASN A 7 2.34 5.64 -8.04
N ILE A 8 2.72 5.49 -6.77
CA ILE A 8 3.00 6.63 -5.90
C ILE A 8 4.40 7.20 -6.06
N ASN A 9 5.31 6.44 -6.61
CA ASN A 9 6.70 6.88 -6.77
C ASN A 9 7.28 7.44 -5.46
N SER A 10 7.43 6.57 -4.48
CA SER A 10 7.86 6.85 -3.11
C SER A 10 6.72 7.30 -2.19
N VAL A 11 6.22 6.33 -1.43
CA VAL A 11 5.12 6.60 -0.49
C VAL A 11 5.55 7.53 0.63
N ARG A 12 6.81 7.42 1.11
CA ARG A 12 7.28 8.26 2.20
C ARG A 12 7.37 9.72 1.80
N LEU A 13 7.82 9.96 0.59
CA LEU A 13 7.94 11.31 0.07
C LEU A 13 6.58 11.97 -0.15
N ARG A 14 5.57 11.17 -0.47
CA ARG A 14 4.25 11.67 -0.85
C ARG A 14 3.16 11.35 0.16
N ILE A 15 3.54 10.98 1.39
CA ILE A 15 2.54 10.55 2.38
C ILE A 15 1.47 11.62 2.63
N ASP A 16 1.83 12.88 2.66
CA ASP A 16 0.85 13.93 2.89
C ASP A 16 -0.17 14.01 1.75
N HIS A 17 0.27 13.81 0.52
CA HIS A 17 -0.63 13.76 -0.63
C HIS A 17 -1.55 12.54 -0.57
N VAL A 18 -1.01 11.41 -0.14
CA VAL A 18 -1.79 10.16 0.01
C VAL A 18 -2.89 10.36 1.04
N LEU A 19 -2.55 10.90 2.21
CA LEU A 19 -3.52 11.10 3.29
C LEU A 19 -4.63 12.06 2.87
N ARG A 20 -4.27 13.12 2.17
CA ARG A 20 -5.24 14.08 1.65
C ARG A 20 -6.17 13.44 0.63
N PHE A 21 -5.61 12.67 -0.30
CA PHE A 21 -6.39 12.00 -1.33
C PHE A 21 -7.40 11.03 -0.71
N ILE A 22 -6.94 10.24 0.26
CA ILE A 22 -7.79 9.29 0.98
C ILE A 22 -8.98 10.01 1.61
N LYS A 23 -8.71 11.13 2.26
CA LYS A 23 -9.73 11.89 2.96
C LYS A 23 -10.70 12.55 1.97
N ASP A 24 -10.17 13.23 0.96
CA ASP A 24 -10.97 14.00 0.02
C ASP A 24 -11.86 13.11 -0.86
N GLN A 25 -11.37 11.93 -1.21
CA GLN A 25 -12.08 11.00 -2.09
C GLN A 25 -12.79 9.89 -1.32
N GLU A 26 -12.72 9.88 0.00
CA GLU A 26 -13.35 8.86 0.84
C GLU A 26 -12.97 7.44 0.38
N ILE A 27 -11.68 7.20 0.23
CA ILE A 27 -11.16 5.92 -0.23
C ILE A 27 -11.25 4.88 0.88
N ASP A 28 -11.73 3.68 0.54
CA ASP A 28 -11.86 2.57 1.48
C ASP A 28 -10.69 1.60 1.38
N ILE A 29 -10.19 1.37 0.19
CA ILE A 29 -9.04 0.48 -0.05
C ILE A 29 -8.13 1.17 -1.07
N MET A 30 -6.84 1.17 -0.78
CA MET A 30 -5.87 1.77 -1.71
C MET A 30 -4.75 0.79 -2.01
N CYS A 31 -4.46 0.64 -3.30
CA CYS A 31 -3.35 -0.15 -3.80
C CYS A 31 -2.26 0.80 -4.28
N LEU A 32 -1.09 0.71 -3.69
CA LEU A 32 0.04 1.57 -4.02
C LEU A 32 1.13 0.77 -4.71
N GLN A 33 1.67 1.30 -5.79
CA GLN A 33 2.82 0.74 -6.49
C GLN A 33 4.00 1.68 -6.37
N GLU A 34 5.20 1.13 -6.50
CA GLU A 34 6.45 1.88 -6.37
C GLU A 34 6.54 2.64 -5.04
N THR A 35 6.29 1.92 -3.95
CA THR A 35 6.36 2.51 -2.62
C THR A 35 7.80 2.91 -2.25
N LYS A 36 8.79 2.25 -2.83
CA LYS A 36 10.23 2.58 -2.72
C LYS A 36 10.71 2.76 -1.29
N THR A 37 10.30 1.86 -0.42
CA THR A 37 10.71 1.88 0.98
C THR A 37 10.83 0.47 1.53
N LEU A 38 11.75 0.28 2.46
CA LEU A 38 11.81 -0.94 3.23
C LEU A 38 10.57 -1.02 4.12
N ASP A 39 10.12 -2.23 4.41
CA ASP A 39 8.91 -2.44 5.22
C ASP A 39 8.98 -1.74 6.57
N LYS A 40 10.13 -1.74 7.21
CA LYS A 40 10.30 -1.09 8.52
C LYS A 40 10.12 0.42 8.49
N PHE A 41 10.21 1.03 7.31
CA PHE A 41 10.04 2.48 7.14
C PHE A 41 8.71 2.85 6.48
N PHE A 42 7.88 1.86 6.21
CA PHE A 42 6.56 2.13 5.63
C PHE A 42 5.75 3.00 6.60
N PRO A 43 5.05 4.04 6.10
CA PRO A 43 4.32 4.98 6.97
C PRO A 43 3.03 4.37 7.52
N LYS A 44 3.17 3.29 8.27
CA LYS A 44 2.05 2.52 8.80
C LYS A 44 1.19 3.32 9.76
N ASN A 45 1.83 4.05 10.67
CA ASN A 45 1.10 4.78 11.71
C ASN A 45 0.26 5.92 11.14
N GLU A 46 0.78 6.62 10.15
CA GLU A 46 0.07 7.72 9.51
C GLU A 46 -1.19 7.20 8.82
N LEU A 47 -1.07 6.08 8.11
CA LEU A 47 -2.21 5.47 7.43
C LEU A 47 -3.21 4.88 8.41
N GLU A 48 -2.73 4.29 9.51
CA GLU A 48 -3.60 3.74 10.54
C GLU A 48 -4.44 4.82 11.20
N LYS A 49 -3.88 6.00 11.43
CA LYS A 49 -4.61 7.13 11.99
C LYS A 49 -5.74 7.60 11.09
N CYS A 50 -5.66 7.33 9.81
CA CYS A 50 -6.71 7.66 8.85
C CYS A 50 -7.75 6.55 8.68
N GLY A 51 -7.68 5.51 9.50
CA GLY A 51 -8.64 4.43 9.48
C GLY A 51 -8.19 3.19 8.72
N PHE A 52 -7.02 3.22 8.11
CA PHE A 52 -6.50 2.08 7.35
C PHE A 52 -5.78 1.13 8.31
N LYS A 53 -6.55 0.38 9.07
CA LYS A 53 -6.03 -0.53 10.10
C LYS A 53 -5.43 -1.80 9.51
N TYR A 54 -5.83 -2.16 8.32
CA TYR A 54 -5.40 -3.41 7.69
C TYR A 54 -4.45 -3.06 6.55
N GLN A 55 -3.18 -3.37 6.74
CA GLN A 55 -2.14 -2.97 5.82
C GLN A 55 -1.27 -4.15 5.44
N TYR A 56 -1.08 -4.34 4.15
CA TYR A 56 -0.27 -5.40 3.59
C TYR A 56 0.71 -4.77 2.63
N PHE A 57 2.00 -4.86 2.94
CA PHE A 57 3.01 -4.21 2.12
C PHE A 57 4.27 -5.05 2.04
N ARG A 58 4.96 -4.89 0.93
CA ARG A 58 6.25 -5.52 0.69
C ARG A 58 7.09 -4.53 -0.10
N GLY A 59 8.24 -4.15 0.44
CA GLY A 59 9.04 -3.10 -0.13
C GLY A 59 10.51 -3.41 -0.24
N GLU A 60 11.17 -2.61 -1.08
CA GLU A 60 12.61 -2.58 -1.24
C GLU A 60 13.07 -1.14 -1.11
N LYS A 61 14.30 -0.96 -0.65
CA LYS A 61 14.84 0.38 -0.48
C LYS A 61 14.98 1.08 -1.83
N SER A 62 14.37 2.26 -1.95
CA SER A 62 14.47 3.13 -3.12
C SER A 62 14.11 2.48 -4.45
N TYR A 63 13.40 1.34 -4.41
CA TYR A 63 13.18 0.54 -5.60
C TYR A 63 11.89 -0.27 -5.45
N ASN A 64 11.04 -0.26 -6.49
CA ASN A 64 9.78 -1.00 -6.51
C ASN A 64 8.94 -0.85 -5.23
N GLY A 65 8.32 -1.93 -4.76
CA GLY A 65 7.47 -1.92 -3.58
C GLY A 65 6.00 -1.79 -3.90
N VAL A 66 5.18 -2.54 -3.18
CA VAL A 66 3.72 -2.51 -3.33
C VAL A 66 3.07 -2.52 -1.97
N ALA A 67 1.87 -1.95 -1.87
CA ALA A 67 1.10 -1.97 -0.65
C ALA A 67 -0.39 -1.98 -0.96
N ILE A 68 -1.14 -2.65 -0.09
CA ILE A 68 -2.60 -2.58 -0.07
C ILE A 68 -2.99 -2.17 1.33
N VAL A 69 -3.68 -1.06 1.46
CA VAL A 69 -4.16 -0.58 2.75
C VAL A 69 -5.67 -0.48 2.71
N SER A 70 -6.34 -0.90 3.78
CA SER A 70 -7.79 -1.04 3.81
C SER A 70 -8.37 -0.61 5.16
N LYS A 71 -9.58 -0.07 5.10
CA LYS A 71 -10.38 0.17 6.30
C LYS A 71 -11.04 -1.10 6.80
N PHE A 72 -11.14 -2.12 5.95
CA PHE A 72 -11.83 -3.36 6.24
C PHE A 72 -10.87 -4.52 6.29
N GLU A 73 -11.20 -5.54 7.09
CA GLU A 73 -10.40 -6.75 7.13
C GLU A 73 -10.45 -7.45 5.78
N LEU A 74 -9.28 -7.84 5.28
CA LEU A 74 -9.14 -8.53 4.02
C LEU A 74 -8.72 -9.96 4.28
N THR A 75 -9.25 -10.90 3.47
CA THR A 75 -8.90 -12.32 3.59
C THR A 75 -7.77 -12.66 2.62
N ASP A 76 -7.00 -13.70 2.98
CA ASP A 76 -5.94 -14.25 2.15
C ASP A 76 -5.00 -13.22 1.53
N PRO A 77 -4.34 -12.37 2.37
CA PRO A 77 -3.30 -11.51 1.84
C PRO A 77 -2.18 -12.37 1.25
N GLY A 78 -1.76 -12.07 0.03
CA GLY A 78 -0.77 -12.87 -0.65
C GLY A 78 0.33 -12.04 -1.27
N TYR A 79 1.50 -12.67 -1.37
CA TYR A 79 2.65 -12.10 -2.07
C TYR A 79 2.85 -12.96 -3.30
N ILE A 80 2.65 -12.37 -4.46
CA ILE A 80 2.73 -13.12 -5.70
C ILE A 80 4.16 -13.11 -6.20
N ASN A 81 4.74 -14.28 -6.35
CA ASN A 81 6.07 -14.45 -6.90
C ASN A 81 5.99 -15.27 -8.18
N TRP A 82 5.17 -14.80 -9.11
CA TRP A 82 4.88 -15.52 -10.33
C TRP A 82 6.09 -15.69 -11.23
N CYS A 83 6.95 -14.71 -11.23
CA CYS A 83 8.11 -14.72 -12.12
C CYS A 83 9.33 -15.33 -11.48
N LYS A 84 9.21 -15.88 -10.26
CA LYS A 84 10.34 -16.39 -9.48
C LYS A 84 11.43 -15.36 -9.27
N LYS A 85 11.10 -14.10 -9.35
CA LYS A 85 11.98 -12.99 -9.04
C LYS A 85 11.55 -12.43 -7.70
N GLU A 86 12.51 -12.02 -6.92
CA GLU A 86 12.21 -11.31 -5.69
C GLU A 86 11.80 -9.88 -6.04
N ASP A 87 10.67 -9.80 -6.68
CA ASP A 87 10.12 -8.56 -7.19
C ASP A 87 8.98 -8.12 -6.28
N THR A 88 9.08 -6.95 -5.71
CA THR A 88 8.08 -6.43 -4.80
C THR A 88 6.99 -5.62 -5.51
N ARG A 89 6.67 -6.01 -6.74
CA ARG A 89 5.62 -5.35 -7.52
C ARG A 89 4.25 -5.96 -7.34
N HIS A 90 4.19 -7.15 -6.75
CA HIS A 90 2.93 -7.89 -6.68
C HIS A 90 2.57 -8.23 -5.25
N ILE A 91 1.40 -7.83 -4.85
CA ILE A 91 0.76 -8.23 -3.60
C ILE A 91 -0.74 -8.24 -3.88
N TYR A 92 -1.46 -9.20 -3.32
CA TYR A 92 -2.91 -9.26 -3.48
C TYR A 92 -3.58 -9.65 -2.18
N VAL A 93 -4.84 -9.29 -2.05
CA VAL A 93 -5.70 -9.74 -0.96
C VAL A 93 -7.07 -10.05 -1.53
N GLU A 94 -7.81 -10.93 -0.88
CA GLU A 94 -9.19 -11.22 -1.24
C GLU A 94 -10.12 -10.42 -0.34
N LEU A 95 -11.16 -9.92 -0.94
CA LEU A 95 -12.19 -9.14 -0.25
C LEU A 95 -13.28 -10.03 0.32
#